data_3c68c8210d5a0b935dc9fd5cf952cfd0
#
_entry.id   3c68c8210d5a0b935dc9fd5cf952cfd0
#
_cell.length_a   1.000
_cell.length_b   1.000
_cell.length_c   1.000
_cell.angle_alpha   90.00
_cell.angle_beta   90.00
_cell.angle_gamma   90.00
#
_symmetry.space_group_name_H-M   'P 1'
#
loop_
_entity.id
_entity.type
_entity.pdbx_description
1 polymer ?
#
loop_
_entity_poly.entity_id
_entity_poly.type
_entity_poly.pdbx_seq_one_letter_code
_entity_poly.pdbx_strand_id
1 'polypeptide(L)'
;SASSLPFAPGIQAAIDAVGGAVSVGHCFGALGTAPAGDSLIWYGVHSFEMLQRLMGSGAQSVRAVDLGPAVVTTVAYGDGRYGVIESIRNQWQYGGRAQSSKQSAFFDVDSSRIYHDLLLQIKAFFLGAEPPISMEKTFEGLAMMCAARQSIAGDGAAVPVEKL
;
A
#
# COMPACT_ATOMS: atom_id res chain seq x y z
N SER A 1 4.89 -4.43 13.04
CA SER A 1 6.01 -4.22 12.08
C SER A 1 5.53 -3.31 10.98
N ALA A 2 6.45 -2.62 10.36
CA ALA A 2 6.18 -1.78 9.21
C ALA A 2 7.33 -1.93 8.21
N SER A 3 7.04 -1.83 6.91
CA SER A 3 8.10 -1.68 5.92
C SER A 3 8.67 -0.26 5.95
N SER A 4 9.78 -0.05 5.26
CA SER A 4 10.38 1.28 5.12
C SER A 4 9.66 2.17 4.10
N LEU A 5 8.93 1.59 3.17
CA LEU A 5 8.37 2.30 2.01
C LEU A 5 7.32 3.37 2.33
N PRO A 6 6.41 3.20 3.31
CA PRO A 6 5.44 4.24 3.68
C PRO A 6 6.07 5.58 4.09
N PHE A 7 7.35 5.55 4.48
CA PHE A 7 8.08 6.74 4.92
C PHE A 7 8.87 7.43 3.80
N ALA A 8 8.79 6.92 2.56
CA ALA A 8 9.41 7.57 1.41
C ALA A 8 8.85 9.00 1.21
N PRO A 9 9.70 10.04 1.16
CA PRO A 9 9.26 11.43 1.07
C PRO A 9 8.38 11.72 -0.14
N GLY A 10 8.59 11.00 -1.26
CA GLY A 10 7.80 11.14 -2.48
C GLY A 10 6.30 10.89 -2.28
N ILE A 11 5.91 9.99 -1.37
CA ILE A 11 4.50 9.71 -1.07
C ILE A 11 3.85 10.93 -0.44
N GLN A 12 4.49 11.53 0.58
CA GLN A 12 3.96 12.72 1.23
C GLN A 12 3.90 13.91 0.28
N ALA A 13 4.96 14.10 -0.53
CA ALA A 13 4.99 15.15 -1.54
C ALA A 13 3.84 15.01 -2.56
N ALA A 14 3.51 13.79 -2.98
CA ALA A 14 2.39 13.53 -3.88
C ALA A 14 1.03 13.82 -3.22
N ILE A 15 0.85 13.47 -1.95
CA ILE A 15 -0.35 13.81 -1.17
C ILE A 15 -0.52 15.33 -1.08
N ASP A 16 0.54 16.04 -0.72
CA ASP A 16 0.53 17.49 -0.57
C ASP A 16 0.23 18.20 -1.91
N ALA A 17 0.84 17.70 -3.00
CA ALA A 17 0.64 18.25 -4.34
C ALA A 17 -0.82 18.15 -4.83
N VAL A 18 -1.59 17.16 -4.35
CA VAL A 18 -3.02 17.05 -4.67
C VAL A 18 -3.94 17.71 -3.64
N GLY A 19 -3.37 18.47 -2.69
CA GLY A 19 -4.11 19.22 -1.67
C GLY A 19 -4.55 18.36 -0.48
N GLY A 20 -3.89 17.23 -0.22
CA GLY A 20 -4.15 16.36 0.94
C GLY A 20 -5.37 15.43 0.81
N ALA A 21 -6.27 15.68 -0.15
CA ALA A 21 -7.50 14.90 -0.34
C ALA A 21 -7.36 13.93 -1.52
N VAL A 22 -6.78 12.77 -1.26
CA VAL A 22 -6.60 11.73 -2.28
C VAL A 22 -7.91 10.97 -2.50
N SER A 23 -8.46 11.06 -3.72
CA SER A 23 -9.66 10.31 -4.14
C SER A 23 -9.32 9.00 -4.83
N VAL A 24 -8.17 8.95 -5.54
CA VAL A 24 -7.64 7.75 -6.18
C VAL A 24 -6.17 7.61 -5.83
N GLY A 25 -5.79 6.47 -5.28
CA GLY A 25 -4.40 6.08 -5.04
C GLY A 25 -3.99 4.96 -5.98
N HIS A 26 -2.81 5.06 -6.59
CA HIS A 26 -2.21 3.96 -7.35
C HIS A 26 -0.80 3.71 -6.84
N CYS A 27 -0.49 2.47 -6.54
CA CYS A 27 0.85 2.04 -6.15
C CYS A 27 1.28 0.85 -7.00
N PHE A 28 2.54 0.83 -7.37
CA PHE A 28 3.15 -0.37 -7.95
C PHE A 28 4.40 -0.76 -7.16
N GLY A 29 4.72 -2.05 -7.18
CA GLY A 29 5.89 -2.55 -6.48
C GLY A 29 6.24 -3.98 -6.83
N ALA A 30 7.36 -4.43 -6.32
CA ALA A 30 7.87 -5.77 -6.57
C ALA A 30 6.97 -6.85 -5.97
N LEU A 31 6.78 -7.93 -6.71
CA LEU A 31 6.26 -9.20 -6.22
C LEU A 31 7.34 -10.28 -6.41
N GLY A 32 8.20 -10.43 -5.42
CA GLY A 32 9.22 -11.46 -5.40
C GLY A 32 8.64 -12.85 -5.12
N THR A 33 9.48 -13.86 -5.22
CA THR A 33 9.12 -15.23 -4.81
C THR A 33 9.36 -15.40 -3.31
N ALA A 34 8.32 -15.68 -2.55
CA ALA A 34 8.44 -15.91 -1.12
C ALA A 34 9.25 -17.20 -0.85
N PRO A 35 10.18 -17.19 0.11
CA PRO A 35 10.90 -18.40 0.50
C PRO A 35 9.98 -19.44 1.17
N ALA A 36 8.86 -18.98 1.73
CA ALA A 36 7.79 -19.81 2.30
C ALA A 36 6.48 -19.01 2.31
N GLY A 37 5.36 -19.70 2.14
CA GLY A 37 4.03 -19.08 2.15
C GLY A 37 3.71 -18.32 0.87
N ASP A 38 2.98 -17.24 1.01
CA ASP A 38 2.41 -16.49 -0.11
C ASP A 38 3.23 -15.23 -0.44
N SER A 39 3.58 -15.06 -1.71
CA SER A 39 4.38 -13.91 -2.18
C SER A 39 3.66 -12.58 -1.98
N LEU A 40 2.32 -12.55 -2.06
CA LEU A 40 1.56 -11.31 -1.85
C LEU A 40 1.66 -10.83 -0.40
N ILE A 41 1.66 -11.77 0.56
CA ILE A 41 1.88 -11.43 1.98
C ILE A 41 3.34 -11.04 2.23
N TRP A 42 4.28 -11.76 1.63
CA TRP A 42 5.71 -11.57 1.91
C TRP A 42 6.29 -10.31 1.25
N TYR A 43 5.96 -10.07 -0.02
CA TYR A 43 6.48 -8.92 -0.80
C TYR A 43 5.42 -7.86 -1.09
N GLY A 44 4.18 -8.28 -1.38
CA GLY A 44 3.09 -7.35 -1.70
C GLY A 44 2.78 -6.39 -0.56
N VAL A 45 3.06 -6.75 0.70
CA VAL A 45 2.87 -5.91 1.89
C VAL A 45 3.39 -4.48 1.66
N HIS A 46 4.50 -4.31 0.98
CA HIS A 46 5.08 -2.99 0.72
C HIS A 46 4.15 -2.07 -0.06
N SER A 47 3.55 -2.59 -1.14
CA SER A 47 2.62 -1.82 -1.98
C SER A 47 1.28 -1.56 -1.27
N PHE A 48 0.80 -2.50 -0.44
CA PHE A 48 -0.39 -2.29 0.39
C PHE A 48 -0.18 -1.21 1.45
N GLU A 49 0.97 -1.20 2.12
CA GLU A 49 1.30 -0.15 3.09
C GLU A 49 1.50 1.22 2.43
N MET A 50 2.08 1.28 1.21
CA MET A 50 2.16 2.52 0.43
C MET A 50 0.77 3.03 0.07
N LEU A 51 -0.14 2.15 -0.40
CA LEU A 51 -1.51 2.53 -0.69
C LEU A 51 -2.23 3.05 0.55
N GLN A 52 -2.07 2.37 1.70
CA GLN A 52 -2.66 2.82 2.96
C GLN A 52 -2.10 4.19 3.40
N ARG A 53 -0.82 4.46 3.14
CA ARG A 53 -0.24 5.79 3.38
C ARG A 53 -0.88 6.86 2.50
N LEU A 54 -1.16 6.56 1.23
CA LEU A 54 -1.82 7.46 0.30
C LEU A 54 -3.29 7.71 0.66
N MET A 55 -4.04 6.63 0.91
CA MET A 55 -5.50 6.65 1.00
C MET A 55 -6.01 6.82 2.42
N GLY A 56 -5.18 6.56 3.43
CA GLY A 56 -5.64 6.42 4.82
C GLY A 56 -6.44 5.13 5.04
N SER A 57 -7.06 5.04 6.20
CA SER A 57 -7.91 3.90 6.57
C SER A 57 -9.32 3.97 5.98
N GLY A 58 -10.08 2.88 6.11
CA GLY A 58 -11.48 2.77 5.70
C GLY A 58 -11.71 1.89 4.47
N ALA A 59 -10.76 1.00 4.14
CA ALA A 59 -10.94 -0.02 3.12
C ALA A 59 -12.16 -0.91 3.44
N GLN A 60 -13.05 -1.12 2.46
CA GLN A 60 -14.26 -1.91 2.64
C GLN A 60 -14.24 -3.23 1.90
N SER A 61 -13.72 -3.24 0.69
CA SER A 61 -13.62 -4.46 -0.10
C SER A 61 -12.43 -4.44 -1.05
N VAL A 62 -11.97 -5.63 -1.39
CA VAL A 62 -10.83 -5.85 -2.29
C VAL A 62 -11.24 -6.77 -3.41
N ARG A 63 -10.77 -6.47 -4.63
CA ARG A 63 -10.75 -7.39 -5.77
C ARG A 63 -9.31 -7.54 -6.23
N ALA A 64 -8.88 -8.76 -6.51
CA ALA A 64 -7.54 -9.02 -7.01
C ALA A 64 -7.54 -10.12 -8.05
N VAL A 65 -6.74 -9.95 -9.09
CA VAL A 65 -6.57 -10.92 -10.18
C VAL A 65 -5.08 -11.14 -10.42
N ASP A 66 -4.67 -12.39 -10.49
CA ASP A 66 -3.32 -12.77 -10.92
C ASP A 66 -3.30 -12.90 -12.44
N LEU A 67 -2.59 -12.01 -13.11
CA LEU A 67 -2.46 -11.97 -14.56
C LEU A 67 -1.20 -12.71 -15.07
N GLY A 68 -0.47 -13.37 -14.19
CA GLY A 68 0.82 -13.99 -14.50
C GLY A 68 1.99 -13.02 -14.28
N PRO A 69 2.19 -11.97 -15.08
CA PRO A 69 3.26 -10.99 -14.87
C PRO A 69 3.08 -10.13 -13.61
N ALA A 70 1.84 -9.92 -13.20
CA ALA A 70 1.49 -9.10 -12.05
C ALA A 70 0.20 -9.57 -11.38
N VAL A 71 0.06 -9.26 -10.10
CA VAL A 71 -1.23 -9.26 -9.40
C VAL A 71 -1.75 -7.82 -9.38
N VAL A 72 -2.93 -7.61 -9.95
CA VAL A 72 -3.63 -6.33 -9.91
C VAL A 72 -4.71 -6.40 -8.85
N THR A 73 -4.66 -5.46 -7.91
CA THR A 73 -5.59 -5.37 -6.78
C THR A 73 -6.29 -4.02 -6.80
N THR A 74 -7.61 -4.03 -6.64
CA THR A 74 -8.40 -2.81 -6.40
C THR A 74 -8.99 -2.83 -5.01
N VAL A 75 -8.94 -1.69 -4.32
CA VAL A 75 -9.46 -1.50 -2.97
C VAL A 75 -10.55 -0.43 -3.03
N ALA A 76 -11.77 -0.76 -2.62
CA ALA A 76 -12.86 0.18 -2.51
C ALA A 76 -13.00 0.72 -1.09
N TYR A 77 -13.27 2.02 -0.97
CA TYR A 77 -13.50 2.73 0.30
C TYR A 77 -14.97 3.18 0.37
N GLY A 78 -15.51 3.27 1.59
CA GLY A 78 -16.92 3.55 1.81
C GLY A 78 -17.43 4.93 1.38
N ASP A 79 -16.52 5.83 1.13
CA ASP A 79 -16.78 7.20 0.69
C ASP A 79 -16.65 7.41 -0.83
N GLY A 80 -16.55 6.32 -1.59
CA GLY A 80 -16.41 6.34 -3.04
C GLY A 80 -14.98 6.49 -3.56
N ARG A 81 -13.98 6.63 -2.68
CA ARG A 81 -12.57 6.56 -3.05
C ARG A 81 -12.19 5.14 -3.44
N TYR A 82 -11.13 5.00 -4.22
CA TYR A 82 -10.58 3.68 -4.52
C TYR A 82 -9.06 3.72 -4.68
N GLY A 83 -8.45 2.58 -4.44
CA GLY A 83 -7.03 2.34 -4.63
C GLY A 83 -6.76 1.25 -5.64
N VAL A 84 -5.60 1.32 -6.31
CA VAL A 84 -5.09 0.28 -7.22
C VAL A 84 -3.69 -0.08 -6.79
N ILE A 85 -3.38 -1.36 -6.76
CA ILE A 85 -2.04 -1.89 -6.51
C ILE A 85 -1.66 -2.81 -7.66
N GLU A 86 -0.48 -2.60 -8.23
CA GLU A 86 0.17 -3.53 -9.14
C GLU A 86 1.37 -4.16 -8.44
N SER A 87 1.25 -5.43 -8.07
CA SER A 87 2.35 -6.22 -7.54
C SER A 87 3.02 -6.99 -8.68
N ILE A 88 4.19 -6.50 -9.14
CA ILE A 88 4.79 -6.88 -10.42
C ILE A 88 5.94 -7.85 -10.21
N ARG A 89 5.94 -8.98 -10.94
CA ARG A 89 7.03 -9.97 -10.91
C ARG A 89 8.23 -9.49 -11.72
N ASN A 90 9.41 -9.96 -11.31
CA ASN A 90 10.69 -9.69 -11.99
C ASN A 90 11.08 -8.20 -12.13
N GLN A 91 10.61 -7.35 -11.21
CA GLN A 91 11.04 -5.96 -11.10
C GLN A 91 11.17 -5.56 -9.61
N TRP A 92 11.93 -4.50 -9.31
CA TRP A 92 12.23 -4.07 -7.94
C TRP A 92 12.00 -2.57 -7.70
N GLN A 93 11.30 -1.90 -8.62
CA GLN A 93 10.94 -0.50 -8.47
C GLN A 93 9.63 -0.36 -7.71
N TYR A 94 9.49 0.73 -6.98
CA TYR A 94 8.30 1.11 -6.25
C TYR A 94 7.93 2.55 -6.57
N GLY A 95 6.67 2.82 -6.71
CA GLY A 95 6.17 4.16 -6.98
C GLY A 95 4.66 4.19 -7.08
N GLY A 96 4.13 5.30 -7.58
CA GLY A 96 2.70 5.42 -7.74
C GLY A 96 2.22 6.81 -8.07
N ARG A 97 0.93 7.04 -7.81
CA ARG A 97 0.24 8.29 -8.10
C ARG A 97 -0.83 8.57 -7.05
N ALA A 98 -0.86 9.80 -6.54
CA ALA A 98 -1.99 10.36 -5.85
C ALA A 98 -2.85 11.18 -6.82
N GLN A 99 -4.17 11.10 -6.71
CA GLN A 99 -5.10 11.90 -7.52
C GLN A 99 -6.22 12.45 -6.65
N SER A 100 -6.54 13.72 -6.86
CA SER A 100 -7.75 14.36 -6.38
C SER A 100 -8.71 14.64 -7.54
N SER A 101 -9.85 15.27 -7.28
CA SER A 101 -10.79 15.70 -8.34
C SER A 101 -10.20 16.75 -9.30
N LYS A 102 -9.08 17.37 -8.95
CA LYS A 102 -8.51 18.52 -9.69
C LYS A 102 -7.15 18.21 -10.31
N GLN A 103 -6.36 17.33 -9.73
CA GLN A 103 -4.97 17.11 -10.15
C GLN A 103 -4.44 15.75 -9.77
N SER A 104 -3.34 15.37 -10.39
CA SER A 104 -2.61 14.13 -10.10
C SER A 104 -1.14 14.44 -9.88
N ALA A 105 -0.51 13.70 -8.97
CA ALA A 105 0.91 13.77 -8.71
C ALA A 105 1.51 12.35 -8.67
N PHE A 106 2.60 12.16 -9.39
CA PHE A 106 3.34 10.90 -9.41
C PHE A 106 4.47 10.93 -8.39
N PHE A 107 4.88 9.76 -7.92
CA PHE A 107 6.05 9.60 -7.07
C PHE A 107 6.79 8.32 -7.39
N ASP A 108 8.10 8.37 -7.21
CA ASP A 108 8.97 7.21 -7.17
C ASP A 108 9.55 7.07 -5.77
N VAL A 109 9.88 5.84 -5.39
CA VAL A 109 10.57 5.55 -4.13
C VAL A 109 12.07 5.46 -4.40
N ASP A 110 12.82 6.38 -3.80
CA ASP A 110 14.28 6.30 -3.79
C ASP A 110 14.73 5.19 -2.82
N SER A 111 15.06 4.03 -3.38
CA SER A 111 15.48 2.86 -2.60
C SER A 111 16.80 3.07 -1.84
N SER A 112 17.64 4.04 -2.22
CA SER A 112 18.88 4.35 -1.51
C SER A 112 18.65 4.95 -0.13
N ARG A 113 17.47 5.52 0.13
CA ARG A 113 17.12 6.25 1.35
C ARG A 113 16.13 5.55 2.27
N ILE A 114 15.44 4.50 1.83
CA ILE A 114 14.31 3.89 2.56
C ILE A 114 14.63 3.50 4.00
N TYR A 115 15.84 2.98 4.26
CA TYR A 115 16.25 2.63 5.62
C TYR A 115 16.63 3.86 6.45
N HIS A 116 17.22 4.88 5.85
CA HIS A 116 17.48 6.14 6.53
C HIS A 116 16.18 6.79 7.00
N ASP A 117 15.19 6.88 6.11
CA ASP A 117 13.89 7.49 6.41
C ASP A 117 13.11 6.69 7.47
N LEU A 118 13.18 5.35 7.44
CA LEU A 118 12.65 4.49 8.50
C LEU A 118 13.35 4.74 9.86
N LEU A 119 14.68 4.83 9.87
CA LEU A 119 15.43 5.04 11.10
C LEU A 119 15.14 6.40 11.77
N LEU A 120 14.78 7.42 10.99
CA LEU A 120 14.31 8.70 11.55
C LEU A 120 13.00 8.51 12.31
N GLN A 121 12.06 7.69 11.81
CA GLN A 121 10.81 7.38 12.52
C GLN A 121 11.06 6.56 13.79
N ILE A 122 11.92 5.57 13.70
CA ILE A 122 12.32 4.73 14.86
C ILE A 122 12.96 5.61 15.94
N LYS A 123 13.87 6.51 15.55
CA LYS A 123 14.49 7.47 16.48
C LYS A 123 13.44 8.34 17.18
N ALA A 124 12.51 8.91 16.44
CA ALA A 124 11.44 9.74 17.00
C ALA A 124 10.61 8.95 18.02
N PHE A 125 10.23 7.71 17.68
CA PHE A 125 9.47 6.82 18.56
C PHE A 125 10.24 6.54 19.88
N PHE A 126 11.53 6.20 19.82
CA PHE A 126 12.34 5.98 21.02
C PHE A 126 12.55 7.26 21.85
N LEU A 127 12.38 8.44 21.26
CA LEU A 127 12.40 9.72 21.97
C LEU A 127 11.02 10.15 22.52
N GLY A 128 10.03 9.25 22.47
CA GLY A 128 8.71 9.46 23.06
C GLY A 128 7.62 9.93 22.09
N ALA A 129 7.86 9.93 20.77
CA ALA A 129 6.79 10.16 19.80
C ALA A 129 5.85 8.95 19.72
N GLU A 130 4.62 9.20 19.32
CA GLU A 130 3.65 8.13 19.03
C GLU A 130 4.16 7.21 17.91
N PRO A 131 3.74 5.92 17.90
CA PRO A 131 4.06 5.02 16.80
C PRO A 131 3.66 5.61 15.45
N PRO A 132 4.55 5.65 14.45
CA PRO A 132 4.25 6.27 13.15
C PRO A 132 3.19 5.53 12.35
N ILE A 133 2.95 4.26 12.66
CA ILE A 133 1.87 3.44 12.13
C ILE A 133 1.15 2.80 13.32
N SER A 134 -0.16 3.03 13.45
CA SER A 134 -0.95 2.44 14.51
C SER A 134 -1.23 0.95 14.27
N MET A 135 -1.61 0.23 15.32
CA MET A 135 -1.97 -1.19 15.22
C MET A 135 -3.19 -1.39 14.31
N GLU A 136 -4.17 -0.48 14.36
CA GLU A 136 -5.37 -0.53 13.51
C GLU A 136 -4.99 -0.46 12.02
N LYS A 137 -4.05 0.40 11.65
CA LYS A 137 -3.54 0.49 10.27
C LYS A 137 -2.80 -0.78 9.87
N THR A 138 -2.02 -1.36 10.77
CA THR A 138 -1.33 -2.63 10.52
C THR A 138 -2.33 -3.76 10.29
N PHE A 139 -3.36 -3.86 11.11
CA PHE A 139 -4.40 -4.89 10.95
C PHE A 139 -5.23 -4.68 9.68
N GLU A 140 -5.60 -3.44 9.34
CA GLU A 140 -6.31 -3.15 8.11
C GLU A 140 -5.47 -3.53 6.87
N GLY A 141 -4.17 -3.22 6.87
CA GLY A 141 -3.25 -3.63 5.80
C GLY A 141 -3.19 -5.15 5.63
N LEU A 142 -3.10 -5.89 6.74
CA LEU A 142 -3.13 -7.35 6.72
C LEU A 142 -4.48 -7.89 6.22
N ALA A 143 -5.59 -7.32 6.68
CA ALA A 143 -6.93 -7.72 6.24
C ALA A 143 -7.14 -7.49 4.73
N MET A 144 -6.64 -6.38 4.19
CA MET A 144 -6.65 -6.13 2.73
C MET A 144 -5.86 -7.19 1.97
N MET A 145 -4.68 -7.61 2.44
CA MET A 145 -3.90 -8.67 1.81
C MET A 145 -4.60 -10.03 1.88
N CYS A 146 -5.21 -10.36 3.02
CA CYS A 146 -6.01 -11.58 3.17
C CYS A 146 -7.21 -11.58 2.21
N ALA A 147 -7.92 -10.47 2.09
CA ALA A 147 -9.02 -10.30 1.14
C ALA A 147 -8.55 -10.41 -0.31
N ALA A 148 -7.38 -9.87 -0.66
CA ALA A 148 -6.81 -10.00 -2.00
C ALA A 148 -6.51 -11.47 -2.35
N ARG A 149 -5.94 -12.25 -1.41
CA ARG A 149 -5.72 -13.69 -1.61
C ARG A 149 -7.02 -14.46 -1.82
N GLN A 150 -8.04 -14.17 -1.01
CA GLN A 150 -9.36 -14.79 -1.16
C GLN A 150 -10.00 -14.42 -2.50
N SER A 151 -9.85 -13.17 -2.93
CA SER A 151 -10.34 -12.69 -4.22
C SER A 151 -9.67 -13.42 -5.39
N ILE A 152 -8.36 -13.62 -5.37
CA ILE A 152 -7.63 -14.40 -6.38
C ILE A 152 -8.16 -15.84 -6.42
N ALA A 153 -8.35 -16.48 -5.26
CA ALA A 153 -8.90 -17.84 -5.18
C ALA A 153 -10.37 -17.93 -5.62
N GLY A 154 -11.09 -16.81 -5.61
CA GLY A 154 -12.50 -16.68 -6.03
C GLY A 154 -12.66 -15.97 -7.38
N ASP A 155 -11.74 -16.14 -8.30
CA ASP A 155 -11.77 -15.61 -9.67
C ASP A 155 -12.01 -14.08 -9.75
N GLY A 156 -11.43 -13.32 -8.83
CA GLY A 156 -11.52 -11.86 -8.79
C GLY A 156 -12.81 -11.33 -8.16
N ALA A 157 -13.57 -12.17 -7.47
CA ALA A 157 -14.74 -11.72 -6.72
C ALA A 157 -14.37 -10.68 -5.65
N ALA A 158 -15.28 -9.75 -5.36
CA ALA A 158 -15.09 -8.78 -4.28
C ALA A 158 -15.15 -9.50 -2.92
N VAL A 159 -14.15 -9.24 -2.09
CA VAL A 159 -14.05 -9.78 -0.74
C VAL A 159 -14.08 -8.61 0.26
N PRO A 160 -14.94 -8.64 1.29
CA PRO A 160 -14.94 -7.63 2.34
C PRO A 160 -13.60 -7.58 3.08
N VAL A 161 -13.17 -6.38 3.50
CA VAL A 161 -12.07 -6.20 4.42
C VAL A 161 -12.60 -6.37 5.84
N GLU A 162 -12.25 -7.47 6.48
CA GLU A 162 -12.67 -7.75 7.86
C GLU A 162 -11.98 -6.78 8.82
N LYS A 163 -12.76 -6.24 9.75
CA LYS A 163 -12.23 -5.48 10.89
C LYS A 163 -11.76 -6.48 11.93
N LEU A 164 -10.46 -6.53 12.18
CA LEU A 164 -9.83 -7.35 13.21
C LEU A 164 -9.85 -6.64 14.55
#